data_ed7e526fffbf6a275aa7a40ba4d7dd5d
#
_entry.id   ed7e526fffbf6a275aa7a40ba4d7dd5d
#
_cell.length_a   1.000
_cell.length_b   1.000
_cell.length_c   1.000
_cell.angle_alpha   90.00
_cell.angle_beta   90.00
_cell.angle_gamma   90.00
#
_symmetry.space_group_name_H-M   'P 1'
#
loop_
_entity.id
_entity.type
_entity.pdbx_description
1 polymer ?
#
loop_
_entity_poly.entity_id
_entity_poly.type
_entity_poly.pdbx_seq_one_letter_code
_entity_poly.pdbx_strand_id
1 'polypeptide(L)'
;MTQEQEQQLSQTMLAMMQSGGDAPKSTVEVPVYAWRLIRWEADVPLTEEQRQEALAIVPEAMALCGVSAACFAADGDVMTVLLALTRFPARAHRDPVLWLCAHALMEQASVALEQDGTMFIGEEFDLATTWAEHLKPMREISDWWTRVSPLDGAAAHRHRKELQTCIKRRQYAVLGGYVSRALREDQNLSVTCFAFVPLVIEAIWSQHAELSLRTLTEGLNLNEMTRRPRQALLAWLNALQPSLRACPQPGNAKPIEKVIDSIRADCSLPYSQANLSRSLGLTPAYFCRLFHEKTGQHFSTFLTRTRMEKAQMMLSSKEPQTLGEISAACGYPNKSYFCQVFKKYTGMTPGEYQAMAKEK
;
A
#
# COMPACT_ATOMS: atom_id res chain seq x y z
N MET A 1 20.06 16.14 -7.45
CA MET A 1 20.24 16.66 -6.10
C MET A 1 21.65 16.29 -5.66
N THR A 2 22.40 17.19 -5.04
CA THR A 2 23.71 16.87 -4.46
C THR A 2 23.51 16.19 -3.10
N GLN A 3 24.52 15.50 -2.60
CA GLN A 3 24.46 14.85 -1.28
C GLN A 3 24.19 15.86 -0.14
N GLU A 4 24.73 17.08 -0.27
CA GLU A 4 24.51 18.18 0.67
C GLU A 4 23.05 18.66 0.66
N GLN A 5 22.45 18.77 -0.52
CA GLN A 5 21.03 19.12 -0.66
C GLN A 5 20.10 18.04 -0.09
N GLU A 6 20.47 16.76 -0.22
CA GLU A 6 19.71 15.64 0.38
C GLU A 6 19.77 15.69 1.90
N GLN A 7 20.94 15.97 2.44
CA GLN A 7 21.12 16.08 3.88
C GLN A 7 20.36 17.28 4.47
N GLN A 8 20.40 18.43 3.80
CA GLN A 8 19.64 19.63 4.19
C GLN A 8 18.14 19.38 4.14
N LEU A 9 17.64 18.73 3.09
CA LEU A 9 16.23 18.35 2.96
C LEU A 9 15.81 17.41 4.10
N SER A 10 16.60 16.38 4.38
CA SER A 10 16.33 15.43 5.47
C SER A 10 16.29 16.11 6.85
N GLN A 11 17.19 17.05 7.11
CA GLN A 11 17.17 17.83 8.35
C GLN A 11 15.93 18.71 8.45
N THR A 12 15.53 19.36 7.36
CA THR A 12 14.32 20.16 7.30
C THR A 12 13.08 19.31 7.56
N MET A 13 12.99 18.15 6.93
CA MET A 13 11.89 17.19 7.13
C MET A 13 11.82 16.73 8.59
N LEU A 14 12.95 16.40 9.20
CA LEU A 14 13.02 16.01 10.60
C LEU A 14 12.56 17.15 11.55
N ALA A 15 13.00 18.38 11.30
CA ALA A 15 12.57 19.55 12.07
C ALA A 15 11.06 19.81 11.96
N MET A 16 10.49 19.68 10.77
CA MET A 16 9.03 19.78 10.55
C MET A 16 8.26 18.75 11.38
N MET A 17 8.79 17.54 11.47
CA MET A 17 8.19 16.45 12.25
C MET A 17 8.19 16.75 13.75
N GLN A 18 9.30 17.27 14.26
CA GLN A 18 9.47 17.59 15.68
C GLN A 18 8.64 18.80 16.12
N SER A 19 8.40 19.74 15.21
CA SER A 19 7.62 20.98 15.47
C SER A 19 6.10 20.81 15.32
N GLY A 20 5.61 19.60 15.01
CA GLY A 20 4.18 19.38 14.78
C GLY A 20 3.66 19.99 13.48
N GLY A 21 4.58 20.31 12.54
CA GLY A 21 4.24 20.78 11.20
C GLY A 21 4.51 22.26 10.92
N ASP A 22 4.99 23.01 11.90
CA ASP A 22 5.53 24.33 11.61
C ASP A 22 6.82 24.21 10.81
N ALA A 23 6.76 24.60 9.54
CA ALA A 23 7.95 24.60 8.71
C ALA A 23 9.01 25.54 9.32
N PRO A 24 10.25 25.07 9.53
CA PRO A 24 11.32 25.98 9.86
C PRO A 24 11.41 27.01 8.74
N LYS A 25 11.53 28.28 9.08
CA LYS A 25 11.72 29.39 8.14
C LYS A 25 13.04 29.28 7.34
N SER A 26 13.74 28.15 7.41
CA SER A 26 14.95 27.88 6.66
C SER A 26 14.59 27.55 5.22
N THR A 27 15.08 28.32 4.32
CA THR A 27 15.01 28.15 2.88
C THR A 27 15.62 26.81 2.48
N VAL A 28 14.78 25.83 2.14
CA VAL A 28 15.23 24.66 1.41
C VAL A 28 15.59 25.15 0.03
N GLU A 29 16.88 25.19 -0.33
CA GLU A 29 17.34 25.62 -1.67
C GLU A 29 16.91 24.65 -2.79
N VAL A 30 16.38 23.47 -2.43
CA VAL A 30 15.86 22.49 -3.37
C VAL A 30 14.38 22.77 -3.61
N PRO A 31 13.94 22.97 -4.86
CA PRO A 31 12.53 23.14 -5.15
C PRO A 31 11.76 21.86 -4.83
N VAL A 32 10.89 21.90 -3.84
CA VAL A 32 9.91 20.84 -3.57
C VAL A 32 8.61 21.22 -4.25
N TYR A 33 8.20 20.43 -5.23
CA TYR A 33 6.99 20.71 -6.01
C TYR A 33 5.70 20.33 -5.27
N ALA A 34 5.80 19.35 -4.37
CA ALA A 34 4.69 18.95 -3.53
C ALA A 34 5.18 18.14 -2.34
N TRP A 35 4.43 18.23 -1.26
CA TRP A 35 4.56 17.38 -0.08
C TRP A 35 3.40 16.39 -0.04
N ARG A 36 3.68 15.17 0.44
CA ARG A 36 2.67 14.12 0.61
C ARG A 36 2.91 13.36 1.90
N LEU A 37 1.85 12.84 2.45
CA LEU A 37 1.88 11.92 3.59
C LEU A 37 1.43 10.53 3.14
N ILE A 38 2.15 9.52 3.62
CA ILE A 38 1.70 8.13 3.64
C ILE A 38 1.61 7.75 5.11
N ARG A 39 0.51 7.14 5.50
CA ARG A 39 0.28 6.61 6.84
C ARG A 39 0.01 5.12 6.73
N TRP A 40 0.77 4.34 7.46
CA TRP A 40 0.54 2.92 7.63
C TRP A 40 0.17 2.65 9.08
N GLU A 41 -0.98 2.00 9.30
CA GLU A 41 -1.47 1.61 10.61
C GLU A 41 -1.35 0.09 10.73
N ALA A 42 -0.54 -0.39 11.66
CA ALA A 42 -0.44 -1.81 11.97
C ALA A 42 -1.74 -2.33 12.60
N ASP A 43 -2.09 -3.57 12.29
CA ASP A 43 -3.28 -4.20 12.88
C ASP A 43 -3.09 -4.51 14.36
N VAL A 44 -1.84 -4.66 14.80
CA VAL A 44 -1.44 -4.89 16.19
C VAL A 44 -0.36 -3.88 16.57
N PRO A 45 -0.37 -3.34 17.80
CA PRO A 45 0.67 -2.40 18.24
C PRO A 45 2.08 -2.94 18.03
N LEU A 46 2.92 -2.12 17.43
CA LEU A 46 4.32 -2.46 17.16
C LEU A 46 5.13 -2.51 18.46
N THR A 47 6.00 -3.50 18.57
CA THR A 47 7.04 -3.52 19.60
C THR A 47 8.06 -2.40 19.34
N GLU A 48 8.89 -2.08 20.33
CA GLU A 48 9.94 -1.06 20.16
C GLU A 48 10.96 -1.47 19.08
N GLU A 49 11.29 -2.75 19.00
CA GLU A 49 12.18 -3.30 17.97
C GLU A 49 11.56 -3.14 16.58
N GLN A 50 10.30 -3.50 16.41
CA GLN A 50 9.57 -3.32 15.14
C GLN A 50 9.44 -1.84 14.73
N ARG A 51 9.31 -0.91 15.69
CA ARG A 51 9.32 0.52 15.39
C ARG A 51 10.66 1.00 14.82
N GLN A 52 11.76 0.53 15.41
CA GLN A 52 13.09 0.85 14.91
C GLN A 52 13.32 0.26 13.51
N GLU A 53 12.85 -0.96 13.29
CA GLU A 53 12.92 -1.59 11.98
C GLU A 53 12.04 -0.87 10.95
N ALA A 54 10.84 -0.43 11.32
CA ALA A 54 9.96 0.38 10.48
C ALA A 54 10.65 1.67 10.01
N LEU A 55 11.41 2.35 10.88
CA LEU A 55 12.18 3.54 10.51
C LEU A 55 13.27 3.23 9.47
N ALA A 56 13.89 2.05 9.55
CA ALA A 56 14.96 1.64 8.62
C ALA A 56 14.42 1.27 7.23
N ILE A 57 13.21 0.74 7.14
CA ILE A 57 12.56 0.30 5.89
C ILE A 57 12.30 1.46 4.94
N VAL A 58 11.88 2.63 5.46
CA VAL A 58 11.40 3.74 4.65
C VAL A 58 12.44 4.28 3.67
N PRO A 59 13.69 4.55 4.05
CA PRO A 59 14.70 5.01 3.11
C PRO A 59 14.91 4.03 1.96
N GLU A 60 14.91 2.72 2.24
CA GLU A 60 15.10 1.68 1.23
C GLU A 60 13.90 1.61 0.26
N ALA A 61 12.67 1.63 0.79
CA ALA A 61 11.45 1.66 -0.01
C ALA A 61 11.41 2.87 -0.94
N MET A 62 11.76 4.04 -0.43
CA MET A 62 11.71 5.30 -1.18
C MET A 62 12.84 5.42 -2.19
N ALA A 63 14.00 4.83 -1.92
CA ALA A 63 15.11 4.79 -2.87
C ALA A 63 14.73 4.10 -4.19
N LEU A 64 13.87 3.08 -4.16
CA LEU A 64 13.33 2.42 -5.36
C LEU A 64 12.56 3.40 -6.25
N CYS A 65 11.93 4.39 -5.65
CA CYS A 65 11.09 5.38 -6.35
C CYS A 65 11.83 6.69 -6.63
N GLY A 66 13.08 6.83 -6.17
CA GLY A 66 13.87 8.05 -6.31
C GLY A 66 13.24 9.28 -5.63
N VAL A 67 12.56 9.08 -4.51
CA VAL A 67 11.87 10.10 -3.72
C VAL A 67 12.57 10.27 -2.37
N SER A 68 12.72 11.50 -1.94
CA SER A 68 13.21 11.82 -0.58
C SER A 68 12.06 11.67 0.42
N ALA A 69 12.32 10.98 1.52
CA ALA A 69 11.33 10.73 2.55
C ALA A 69 11.93 10.84 3.95
N ALA A 70 11.12 11.26 4.89
CA ALA A 70 11.37 11.13 6.31
C ALA A 70 10.25 10.31 6.95
N CYS A 71 10.63 9.36 7.78
CA CYS A 71 9.70 8.54 8.52
C CYS A 71 9.72 8.94 9.99
N PHE A 72 8.56 8.90 10.61
CA PHE A 72 8.42 8.93 12.05
C PHE A 72 7.43 7.87 12.49
N ALA A 73 7.83 7.11 13.47
CA ALA A 73 6.92 6.28 14.21
C ALA A 73 6.10 7.20 15.09
N ALA A 74 4.83 7.31 14.81
CA ALA A 74 3.90 7.90 15.75
C ALA A 74 3.57 6.88 16.85
N ASP A 75 2.85 7.32 17.85
CA ASP A 75 2.50 6.51 19.01
C ASP A 75 1.81 5.19 18.62
N GLY A 76 2.36 4.11 19.12
CA GLY A 76 1.72 2.80 19.14
C GLY A 76 1.83 1.98 17.85
N ASP A 77 0.84 2.08 16.98
CA ASP A 77 0.61 1.22 15.82
C ASP A 77 0.73 1.95 14.46
N VAL A 78 1.12 3.22 14.47
CA VAL A 78 1.10 4.08 13.31
C VAL A 78 2.52 4.48 12.87
N MET A 79 2.80 4.27 11.59
CA MET A 79 3.96 4.82 10.90
C MET A 79 3.48 5.90 9.92
N THR A 80 4.03 7.10 10.04
CA THR A 80 3.75 8.20 9.12
C THR A 80 5.00 8.55 8.33
N VAL A 81 4.89 8.64 7.02
CA VAL A 81 5.97 8.98 6.11
C VAL A 81 5.65 10.28 5.39
N LEU A 82 6.52 11.26 5.56
CA LEU A 82 6.50 12.50 4.81
C LEU A 82 7.36 12.35 3.56
N LEU A 83 6.79 12.63 2.41
CA LEU A 83 7.48 12.61 1.12
C LEU A 83 7.70 14.01 0.59
N ALA A 84 8.91 14.28 0.12
CA ALA A 84 9.27 15.49 -0.62
C ALA A 84 9.42 15.18 -2.10
N LEU A 85 8.50 15.65 -2.93
CA LEU A 85 8.48 15.40 -4.36
C LEU A 85 9.25 16.50 -5.09
N THR A 86 10.57 16.31 -5.21
CA THR A 86 11.52 17.31 -5.72
C THR A 86 11.77 17.22 -7.24
N ARG A 87 11.35 16.13 -7.89
CA ARG A 87 11.77 15.81 -9.25
C ARG A 87 10.65 15.86 -10.30
N PHE A 88 9.40 15.87 -9.86
CA PHE A 88 8.24 15.72 -10.75
C PHE A 88 7.33 16.95 -10.65
N PRO A 89 7.55 17.99 -11.49
CA PRO A 89 6.80 19.24 -11.40
C PRO A 89 5.30 19.07 -11.71
N ALA A 90 4.95 18.20 -12.64
CA ALA A 90 3.55 17.96 -12.98
C ALA A 90 2.91 16.89 -12.07
N ARG A 91 1.72 17.16 -11.53
CA ARG A 91 0.96 16.23 -10.69
C ARG A 91 0.76 14.87 -11.36
N ALA A 92 0.46 14.88 -12.65
CA ALA A 92 0.25 13.65 -13.43
C ALA A 92 1.49 12.72 -13.49
N HIS A 93 2.70 13.25 -13.25
CA HIS A 93 3.90 12.44 -13.08
C HIS A 93 4.07 11.96 -11.62
N ARG A 94 3.66 12.79 -10.65
CA ARG A 94 3.81 12.49 -9.22
C ARG A 94 2.90 11.36 -8.77
N ASP A 95 1.68 11.33 -9.28
CA ASP A 95 0.70 10.33 -8.86
C ASP A 95 1.15 8.87 -9.12
N PRO A 96 1.64 8.48 -10.31
CA PRO A 96 2.22 7.15 -10.52
C PRO A 96 3.44 6.85 -9.64
N VAL A 97 4.30 7.84 -9.37
CA VAL A 97 5.44 7.69 -8.48
C VAL A 97 4.99 7.45 -7.04
N LEU A 98 3.99 8.17 -6.58
CA LEU A 98 3.43 7.98 -5.25
C LEU A 98 2.78 6.59 -5.10
N TRP A 99 2.13 6.09 -6.15
CA TRP A 99 1.63 4.72 -6.19
C TRP A 99 2.76 3.69 -5.96
N LEU A 100 3.90 3.88 -6.65
CA LEU A 100 5.09 3.05 -6.44
C LEU A 100 5.61 3.14 -5.00
N CYS A 101 5.71 4.35 -4.44
CA CYS A 101 6.15 4.57 -3.07
C CYS A 101 5.28 3.83 -2.05
N ALA A 102 3.97 3.95 -2.18
CA ALA A 102 3.03 3.30 -1.28
C ALA A 102 3.11 1.77 -1.36
N HIS A 103 3.21 1.21 -2.57
CA HIS A 103 3.34 -0.24 -2.75
C HIS A 103 4.70 -0.77 -2.27
N ALA A 104 5.79 -0.02 -2.50
CA ALA A 104 7.11 -0.38 -1.99
C ALA A 104 7.13 -0.41 -0.45
N LEU A 105 6.54 0.60 0.18
CA LEU A 105 6.45 0.66 1.63
C LEU A 105 5.59 -0.47 2.20
N MET A 106 4.43 -0.72 1.60
CA MET A 106 3.53 -1.79 2.04
C MET A 106 4.19 -3.18 1.91
N GLU A 107 4.87 -3.45 0.79
CA GLU A 107 5.57 -4.72 0.57
C GLU A 107 6.67 -4.93 1.61
N GLN A 108 7.49 -3.92 1.86
CA GLN A 108 8.59 -4.01 2.81
C GLN A 108 8.09 -4.08 4.26
N ALA A 109 7.12 -3.24 4.64
CA ALA A 109 6.56 -3.26 5.99
C ALA A 109 5.93 -4.63 6.32
N SER A 110 5.12 -5.19 5.42
CA SER A 110 4.49 -6.49 5.65
C SER A 110 5.50 -7.64 5.79
N VAL A 111 6.65 -7.57 5.08
CA VAL A 111 7.67 -8.60 5.13
C VAL A 111 8.56 -8.46 6.36
N ALA A 112 9.09 -7.26 6.61
CA ALA A 112 10.05 -7.02 7.68
C ALA A 112 9.41 -7.04 9.07
N LEU A 113 8.25 -6.40 9.21
CA LEU A 113 7.57 -6.34 10.52
C LEU A 113 6.73 -7.58 10.82
N GLU A 114 6.60 -8.50 9.86
CA GLU A 114 5.74 -9.70 9.95
C GLU A 114 4.31 -9.36 10.41
N GLN A 115 3.86 -8.14 10.07
CA GLN A 115 2.57 -7.60 10.47
C GLN A 115 1.77 -7.09 9.29
N ASP A 116 0.46 -7.19 9.43
CA ASP A 116 -0.47 -6.57 8.51
C ASP A 116 -0.78 -5.14 8.95
N GLY A 117 -1.24 -4.33 8.01
CA GLY A 117 -1.64 -2.96 8.29
C GLY A 117 -2.39 -2.33 7.12
N THR A 118 -3.03 -1.22 7.41
CA THR A 118 -3.78 -0.44 6.43
C THR A 118 -2.96 0.78 6.00
N MET A 119 -2.90 0.98 4.69
CA MET A 119 -2.18 2.10 4.09
C MET A 119 -3.14 3.20 3.67
N PHE A 120 -2.84 4.42 4.10
CA PHE A 120 -3.56 5.64 3.72
C PHE A 120 -2.63 6.60 3.01
N ILE A 121 -3.17 7.37 2.06
CA ILE A 121 -2.42 8.36 1.30
C ILE A 121 -3.11 9.72 1.42
N GLY A 122 -2.34 10.74 1.80
CA GLY A 122 -2.80 12.11 1.89
C GLY A 122 -2.86 12.84 0.55
N GLU A 123 -3.56 13.94 0.50
CA GLU A 123 -3.55 14.87 -0.64
C GLU A 123 -2.22 15.64 -0.69
N GLU A 124 -1.94 16.29 -1.81
CA GLU A 124 -0.79 17.20 -1.94
C GLU A 124 -1.00 18.45 -1.10
N PHE A 125 0.05 18.87 -0.45
CA PHE A 125 0.06 20.14 0.30
C PHE A 125 1.37 20.89 0.09
N ASP A 126 1.36 22.16 0.41
CA ASP A 126 2.54 23.03 0.46
C ASP A 126 2.94 23.31 1.92
N LEU A 127 4.05 24.00 2.10
CA LEU A 127 4.54 24.38 3.44
C LEU A 127 3.74 25.51 4.11
N ALA A 128 2.73 26.06 3.46
CA ALA A 128 1.87 27.09 4.05
C ALA A 128 0.88 26.51 5.07
N THR A 129 0.66 25.18 5.02
CA THR A 129 -0.23 24.46 5.94
C THR A 129 0.55 23.46 6.79
N THR A 130 0.07 23.17 7.99
CA THR A 130 0.70 22.17 8.84
C THR A 130 0.37 20.77 8.35
N TRP A 131 1.34 19.88 8.34
CA TRP A 131 1.12 18.50 7.89
C TRP A 131 0.03 17.76 8.72
N ALA A 132 -0.15 18.15 9.98
CA ALA A 132 -1.16 17.57 10.86
C ALA A 132 -2.60 17.80 10.35
N GLU A 133 -2.85 18.87 9.61
CA GLU A 133 -4.16 19.15 8.99
C GLU A 133 -4.48 18.16 7.87
N HIS A 134 -3.45 17.58 7.26
CA HIS A 134 -3.57 16.63 6.15
C HIS A 134 -3.71 15.16 6.59
N LEU A 135 -3.59 14.85 7.89
CA LEU A 135 -3.77 13.49 8.39
C LEU A 135 -5.23 13.02 8.35
N LYS A 136 -6.19 13.92 8.59
CA LYS A 136 -7.61 13.57 8.67
C LYS A 136 -8.26 13.15 7.34
N PRO A 137 -8.00 13.87 6.22
CA PRO A 137 -8.62 13.56 4.93
C PRO A 137 -7.88 12.47 4.13
N MET A 138 -7.05 11.64 4.76
CA MET A 138 -6.32 10.57 4.07
C MET A 138 -7.28 9.46 3.60
N ARG A 139 -6.98 8.90 2.45
CA ARG A 139 -7.76 7.86 1.80
C ARG A 139 -6.98 6.58 1.71
N GLU A 140 -7.69 5.46 1.78
CA GLU A 140 -7.10 4.15 1.59
C GLU A 140 -6.52 3.98 0.17
N ILE A 141 -5.40 3.28 0.08
CA ILE A 141 -4.65 3.10 -1.18
C ILE A 141 -5.50 2.49 -2.31
N SER A 142 -6.50 1.66 -1.97
CA SER A 142 -7.37 1.00 -2.94
C SER A 142 -8.23 1.96 -3.75
N ASP A 143 -8.72 3.04 -3.14
CA ASP A 143 -9.56 4.04 -3.83
C ASP A 143 -8.74 4.99 -4.68
N TRP A 144 -7.45 5.02 -4.42
CA TRP A 144 -6.56 5.98 -5.03
C TRP A 144 -6.18 5.64 -6.47
N TRP A 145 -6.10 4.35 -6.78
CA TRP A 145 -5.75 3.87 -8.13
C TRP A 145 -6.62 4.45 -9.24
N THR A 146 -7.92 4.55 -9.04
CA THR A 146 -8.85 5.10 -10.03
C THR A 146 -8.61 6.57 -10.36
N ARG A 147 -7.88 7.28 -9.49
CA ARG A 147 -7.58 8.71 -9.60
C ARG A 147 -6.17 9.01 -10.11
N VAL A 148 -5.27 8.03 -10.02
CA VAL A 148 -3.85 8.17 -10.40
C VAL A 148 -3.65 8.02 -11.89
N SER A 149 -4.54 7.33 -12.57
CA SER A 149 -4.41 7.17 -14.02
C SER A 149 -4.84 8.45 -14.73
N PRO A 150 -3.94 9.14 -15.43
CA PRO A 150 -4.28 10.29 -16.28
C PRO A 150 -5.06 9.87 -17.53
N LEU A 151 -5.17 8.57 -17.77
CA LEU A 151 -6.02 8.01 -18.81
C LEU A 151 -7.46 8.01 -18.32
N ASP A 152 -8.40 8.31 -19.20
CA ASP A 152 -9.81 8.13 -18.86
C ASP A 152 -10.11 6.68 -18.47
N GLY A 153 -11.16 6.46 -17.70
CA GLY A 153 -11.48 5.12 -17.18
C GLY A 153 -11.63 4.06 -18.29
N ALA A 154 -12.10 4.44 -19.46
CA ALA A 154 -12.28 3.55 -20.62
C ALA A 154 -10.93 3.21 -21.27
N ALA A 155 -10.02 4.18 -21.43
CA ALA A 155 -8.69 3.96 -21.98
C ALA A 155 -7.83 3.12 -21.02
N ALA A 156 -7.82 3.44 -19.73
CA ALA A 156 -7.11 2.65 -18.73
C ALA A 156 -7.60 1.21 -18.69
N HIS A 157 -8.92 1.00 -18.76
CA HIS A 157 -9.51 -0.35 -18.78
C HIS A 157 -9.09 -1.13 -20.03
N ARG A 158 -9.12 -0.52 -21.22
CA ARG A 158 -8.65 -1.17 -22.46
C ARG A 158 -7.18 -1.55 -22.37
N HIS A 159 -6.32 -0.63 -21.95
CA HIS A 159 -4.88 -0.91 -21.82
C HIS A 159 -4.61 -2.02 -20.82
N ARG A 160 -5.26 -2.00 -19.66
CA ARG A 160 -5.14 -3.08 -18.66
C ARG A 160 -5.51 -4.45 -19.26
N LYS A 161 -6.64 -4.55 -19.96
CA LYS A 161 -7.09 -5.80 -20.58
C LYS A 161 -6.11 -6.32 -21.63
N GLU A 162 -5.60 -5.46 -22.48
CA GLU A 162 -4.62 -5.84 -23.52
C GLU A 162 -3.27 -6.25 -22.92
N LEU A 163 -2.77 -5.49 -21.93
CA LEU A 163 -1.54 -5.82 -21.21
C LEU A 163 -1.67 -7.18 -20.52
N GLN A 164 -2.76 -7.42 -19.80
CA GLN A 164 -3.04 -8.70 -19.16
C GLN A 164 -3.09 -9.84 -20.18
N THR A 165 -3.68 -9.60 -21.36
CA THR A 165 -3.73 -10.60 -22.43
C THR A 165 -2.34 -10.93 -22.96
N CYS A 166 -1.48 -9.92 -23.19
CA CYS A 166 -0.09 -10.12 -23.59
C CYS A 166 0.70 -10.93 -22.53
N ILE A 167 0.56 -10.59 -21.27
CA ILE A 167 1.23 -11.28 -20.16
C ILE A 167 0.73 -12.73 -20.06
N LYS A 168 -0.59 -12.96 -20.04
CA LYS A 168 -1.20 -14.28 -19.98
C LYS A 168 -0.76 -15.21 -21.12
N ARG A 169 -0.59 -14.66 -22.32
CA ARG A 169 -0.12 -15.38 -23.50
C ARG A 169 1.40 -15.50 -23.56
N ARG A 170 2.13 -14.96 -22.58
CA ARG A 170 3.60 -14.89 -22.55
C ARG A 170 4.21 -14.20 -23.77
N GLN A 171 3.48 -13.29 -24.38
CA GLN A 171 3.90 -12.52 -25.55
C GLN A 171 4.70 -11.28 -25.15
N TYR A 172 5.73 -11.45 -24.31
CA TYR A 172 6.49 -10.34 -23.73
C TYR A 172 7.21 -9.48 -24.78
N ALA A 173 7.63 -10.09 -25.90
CA ALA A 173 8.23 -9.35 -27.02
C ALA A 173 7.22 -8.40 -27.70
N VAL A 174 5.93 -8.72 -27.67
CA VAL A 174 4.85 -7.90 -28.26
C VAL A 174 4.46 -6.75 -27.35
N LEU A 175 4.74 -6.87 -26.03
CA LEU A 175 4.38 -5.87 -25.04
C LEU A 175 4.93 -4.47 -25.39
N GLY A 176 6.22 -4.38 -25.72
CA GLY A 176 6.85 -3.12 -26.15
C GLY A 176 6.25 -2.55 -27.45
N GLY A 177 5.89 -3.43 -28.39
CA GLY A 177 5.20 -3.05 -29.63
C GLY A 177 3.80 -2.50 -29.39
N TYR A 178 3.04 -3.13 -28.48
CA TYR A 178 1.72 -2.65 -28.07
C TYR A 178 1.81 -1.27 -27.43
N VAL A 179 2.66 -1.10 -26.41
CA VAL A 179 2.86 0.18 -25.74
C VAL A 179 3.34 1.25 -26.72
N SER A 180 4.29 0.93 -27.62
CA SER A 180 4.74 1.85 -28.66
C SER A 180 3.62 2.34 -29.57
N ARG A 181 2.67 1.49 -29.89
CA ARG A 181 1.50 1.85 -30.72
C ARG A 181 0.53 2.72 -29.93
N ALA A 182 0.22 2.37 -28.69
CA ALA A 182 -0.65 3.14 -27.82
C ALA A 182 -0.14 4.58 -27.60
N LEU A 183 1.19 4.75 -27.58
CA LEU A 183 1.84 6.05 -27.40
C LEU A 183 1.95 6.91 -28.69
N ARG A 184 1.58 6.40 -29.87
CA ARG A 184 1.76 7.16 -31.14
C ARG A 184 0.79 8.32 -31.30
N GLU A 185 -0.39 8.19 -30.73
CA GLU A 185 -1.52 9.12 -30.91
C GLU A 185 -1.69 10.07 -29.73
N ASP A 186 -0.78 10.01 -28.73
CA ASP A 186 -0.94 10.75 -27.50
C ASP A 186 -0.25 12.11 -27.54
N GLN A 187 -1.02 13.16 -27.24
CA GLN A 187 -0.52 14.54 -27.18
C GLN A 187 0.35 14.80 -25.93
N ASN A 188 0.18 14.02 -24.86
CA ASN A 188 0.92 14.17 -23.61
C ASN A 188 1.75 12.92 -23.28
N LEU A 189 2.68 12.61 -24.18
CA LEU A 189 3.50 11.41 -24.17
C LEU A 189 4.16 11.13 -22.80
N SER A 190 4.65 12.17 -22.13
CA SER A 190 5.34 12.01 -20.84
C SER A 190 4.40 11.49 -19.77
N VAL A 191 3.25 12.12 -19.62
CA VAL A 191 2.22 11.72 -18.63
C VAL A 191 1.75 10.30 -18.87
N THR A 192 1.47 9.96 -20.11
CA THR A 192 0.99 8.64 -20.48
C THR A 192 2.04 7.56 -20.26
N CYS A 193 3.32 7.83 -20.50
CA CYS A 193 4.40 6.90 -20.18
C CYS A 193 4.48 6.60 -18.68
N PHE A 194 4.33 7.61 -17.81
CA PHE A 194 4.28 7.40 -16.36
C PHE A 194 3.06 6.57 -15.94
N ALA A 195 1.89 6.81 -16.54
CA ALA A 195 0.68 6.04 -16.27
C ALA A 195 0.78 4.56 -16.69
N PHE A 196 1.59 4.25 -17.70
CA PHE A 196 1.81 2.87 -18.11
C PHE A 196 2.59 2.04 -17.09
N VAL A 197 3.42 2.66 -16.25
CA VAL A 197 4.24 1.92 -15.26
C VAL A 197 3.37 1.09 -14.32
N PRO A 198 2.46 1.68 -13.54
CA PRO A 198 1.58 0.90 -12.67
C PRO A 198 0.67 -0.06 -13.45
N LEU A 199 0.17 0.33 -14.64
CA LEU A 199 -0.68 -0.57 -15.46
C LEU A 199 0.06 -1.84 -15.88
N VAL A 200 1.34 -1.73 -16.25
CA VAL A 200 2.18 -2.87 -16.61
C VAL A 200 2.47 -3.73 -15.38
N ILE A 201 2.84 -3.12 -14.26
CA ILE A 201 3.11 -3.85 -13.01
C ILE A 201 1.87 -4.64 -12.57
N GLU A 202 0.70 -4.02 -12.56
CA GLU A 202 -0.56 -4.70 -12.24
C GLU A 202 -0.90 -5.83 -13.22
N ALA A 203 -0.67 -5.62 -14.52
CA ALA A 203 -0.89 -6.65 -15.51
C ALA A 203 0.05 -7.84 -15.27
N ILE A 204 1.32 -7.59 -14.90
CA ILE A 204 2.27 -8.64 -14.54
C ILE A 204 1.81 -9.38 -13.29
N TRP A 205 1.47 -8.67 -12.21
CA TRP A 205 0.99 -9.29 -10.96
C TRP A 205 -0.28 -10.12 -11.15
N SER A 206 -1.10 -9.83 -12.16
CA SER A 206 -2.28 -10.66 -12.46
C SER A 206 -1.96 -12.10 -12.84
N GLN A 207 -0.72 -12.39 -13.24
CA GLN A 207 -0.24 -13.72 -13.67
C GLN A 207 1.02 -14.17 -12.92
N HIS A 208 1.83 -13.23 -12.47
CA HIS A 208 3.14 -13.42 -11.82
C HIS A 208 3.19 -12.63 -10.52
N ALA A 209 2.28 -12.95 -9.62
CA ALA A 209 2.10 -12.26 -8.35
C ALA A 209 3.25 -12.49 -7.35
N GLU A 210 4.11 -13.48 -7.63
CA GLU A 210 5.32 -13.79 -6.90
C GLU A 210 6.47 -12.80 -7.12
N LEU A 211 6.39 -11.99 -8.20
CA LEU A 211 7.43 -11.00 -8.50
C LEU A 211 7.31 -9.78 -7.58
N SER A 212 8.39 -9.51 -6.85
CA SER A 212 8.48 -8.33 -5.99
C SER A 212 8.46 -7.03 -6.80
N LEU A 213 8.02 -5.94 -6.18
CA LEU A 213 8.07 -4.62 -6.80
C LEU A 213 9.52 -4.23 -7.15
N ARG A 214 10.48 -4.60 -6.29
CA ARG A 214 11.92 -4.39 -6.54
C ARG A 214 12.35 -5.01 -7.88
N THR A 215 11.97 -6.26 -8.14
CA THR A 215 12.26 -6.94 -9.40
C THR A 215 11.56 -6.25 -10.58
N LEU A 216 10.33 -5.81 -10.41
CA LEU A 216 9.56 -5.17 -11.46
C LEU A 216 10.01 -3.73 -11.76
N THR A 217 10.64 -3.05 -10.80
CA THR A 217 11.20 -1.71 -11.02
C THR A 217 12.67 -1.72 -11.42
N GLU A 218 13.29 -2.88 -11.50
CA GLU A 218 14.67 -3.01 -11.98
C GLU A 218 14.81 -2.44 -13.41
N GLY A 219 15.76 -1.53 -13.59
CA GLY A 219 15.95 -0.81 -14.85
C GLY A 219 14.94 0.33 -15.11
N LEU A 220 13.98 0.58 -14.22
CA LEU A 220 13.09 1.73 -14.30
C LEU A 220 13.84 3.01 -13.91
N ASN A 221 14.03 3.91 -14.88
CA ASN A 221 14.67 5.19 -14.63
C ASN A 221 13.68 6.33 -14.80
N LEU A 222 13.09 6.77 -13.70
CA LEU A 222 12.08 7.83 -13.67
C LEU A 222 12.64 9.19 -14.13
N ASN A 223 13.94 9.46 -13.92
CA ASN A 223 14.57 10.70 -14.40
C ASN A 223 14.70 10.71 -15.93
N GLU A 224 15.08 9.57 -16.51
CA GLU A 224 15.09 9.45 -17.98
C GLU A 224 13.67 9.48 -18.55
N MET A 225 12.66 8.99 -17.82
CA MET A 225 11.27 9.08 -18.25
C MET A 225 10.76 10.53 -18.33
N THR A 226 11.30 11.47 -17.56
CA THR A 226 10.95 12.89 -17.71
C THR A 226 11.61 13.51 -18.95
N ARG A 227 12.81 13.03 -19.34
CA ARG A 227 13.60 13.58 -20.45
C ARG A 227 13.28 12.90 -21.78
N ARG A 228 13.16 11.57 -21.76
CA ARG A 228 12.97 10.72 -22.93
C ARG A 228 11.93 9.63 -22.64
N PRO A 229 10.67 10.02 -22.40
CA PRO A 229 9.65 9.16 -21.80
C PRO A 229 9.47 7.85 -22.55
N ARG A 230 9.31 7.90 -23.86
CA ARG A 230 9.12 6.71 -24.69
C ARG A 230 10.32 5.77 -24.67
N GLN A 231 11.54 6.32 -24.79
CA GLN A 231 12.75 5.48 -24.80
C GLN A 231 12.97 4.81 -23.46
N ALA A 232 12.81 5.55 -22.36
CA ALA A 232 12.97 5.04 -21.00
C ALA A 232 11.92 3.96 -20.68
N LEU A 233 10.66 4.17 -21.04
CA LEU A 233 9.61 3.18 -20.85
C LEU A 233 9.88 1.88 -21.62
N LEU A 234 10.29 1.98 -22.89
CA LEU A 234 10.61 0.81 -23.72
C LEU A 234 11.87 0.08 -23.22
N ALA A 235 12.88 0.82 -22.77
CA ALA A 235 14.09 0.23 -22.18
C ALA A 235 13.73 -0.57 -20.91
N TRP A 236 12.90 -0.03 -20.03
CA TRP A 236 12.41 -0.74 -18.87
C TRP A 236 11.60 -1.99 -19.24
N LEU A 237 10.64 -1.89 -20.17
CA LEU A 237 9.89 -3.05 -20.65
C LEU A 237 10.78 -4.17 -21.22
N ASN A 238 11.86 -3.79 -21.90
CA ASN A 238 12.85 -4.77 -22.39
C ASN A 238 13.66 -5.39 -21.24
N ALA A 239 14.03 -4.61 -20.24
CA ALA A 239 14.74 -5.10 -19.05
C ALA A 239 13.91 -6.09 -18.23
N LEU A 240 12.59 -5.99 -18.23
CA LEU A 240 11.69 -6.94 -17.55
C LEU A 240 11.58 -8.30 -18.22
N GLN A 241 11.85 -8.41 -19.53
CA GLN A 241 11.61 -9.64 -20.29
C GLN A 241 12.35 -10.88 -19.75
N PRO A 242 13.64 -10.84 -19.35
CA PRO A 242 14.33 -11.98 -18.79
C PRO A 242 13.64 -12.52 -17.53
N SER A 243 13.30 -11.64 -16.59
CA SER A 243 12.61 -12.02 -15.35
C SER A 243 11.24 -12.63 -15.61
N LEU A 244 10.45 -12.08 -16.55
CA LEU A 244 9.16 -12.61 -16.94
C LEU A 244 9.26 -13.97 -17.64
N ARG A 245 10.30 -14.21 -18.43
CA ARG A 245 10.53 -15.49 -19.10
C ARG A 245 10.97 -16.57 -18.12
N ALA A 246 11.70 -16.21 -17.07
CA ALA A 246 12.15 -17.10 -16.03
C ALA A 246 11.02 -17.57 -15.09
N CYS A 247 9.90 -16.82 -15.05
CA CYS A 247 8.77 -17.19 -14.21
C CYS A 247 8.17 -18.54 -14.60
N PRO A 248 7.86 -19.41 -13.63
CA PRO A 248 7.16 -20.65 -13.87
C PRO A 248 5.77 -20.38 -14.47
N GLN A 249 5.17 -21.44 -15.04
CA GLN A 249 3.77 -21.36 -15.46
C GLN A 249 2.91 -21.01 -14.26
N PRO A 250 1.91 -20.09 -14.40
CA PRO A 250 1.00 -19.80 -13.30
C PRO A 250 0.37 -21.13 -12.85
N GLY A 251 0.81 -21.62 -11.71
CA GLY A 251 0.14 -22.71 -11.03
C GLY A 251 -1.27 -22.26 -10.65
N ASN A 252 -2.20 -23.20 -10.48
CA ASN A 252 -3.55 -22.92 -9.99
C ASN A 252 -3.43 -22.20 -8.64
N ALA A 253 -3.34 -20.87 -8.65
CA ALA A 253 -3.43 -20.07 -7.43
C ALA A 253 -4.75 -20.47 -6.75
N LYS A 254 -4.66 -20.91 -5.49
CA LYS A 254 -5.88 -21.21 -4.73
C LYS A 254 -6.72 -19.94 -4.73
N PRO A 255 -7.98 -20.02 -5.14
CA PRO A 255 -8.81 -18.83 -5.26
C PRO A 255 -8.85 -18.07 -3.93
N ILE A 256 -8.79 -16.74 -3.98
CA ILE A 256 -8.92 -15.88 -2.79
C ILE A 256 -10.25 -16.16 -2.05
N GLU A 257 -11.25 -16.63 -2.78
CA GLU A 257 -12.54 -17.09 -2.25
C GLU A 257 -12.37 -18.14 -1.15
N LYS A 258 -11.43 -19.10 -1.31
CA LYS A 258 -11.15 -20.09 -0.27
C LYS A 258 -10.59 -19.47 1.01
N VAL A 259 -9.80 -18.40 0.89
CA VAL A 259 -9.31 -17.65 2.06
C VAL A 259 -10.48 -16.97 2.77
N ILE A 260 -11.36 -16.31 2.02
CA ILE A 260 -12.54 -15.66 2.55
C ILE A 260 -13.44 -16.66 3.29
N ASP A 261 -13.68 -17.83 2.68
CA ASP A 261 -14.50 -18.90 3.27
C ASP A 261 -13.83 -19.49 4.52
N SER A 262 -12.52 -19.66 4.52
CA SER A 262 -11.76 -20.13 5.69
C SER A 262 -11.86 -19.14 6.86
N ILE A 263 -11.74 -17.84 6.61
CA ILE A 263 -11.89 -16.81 7.64
C ILE A 263 -13.31 -16.80 8.20
N ARG A 264 -14.32 -16.96 7.36
CA ARG A 264 -15.73 -17.03 7.79
C ARG A 264 -16.01 -18.30 8.60
N ALA A 265 -15.41 -19.42 8.23
CA ALA A 265 -15.56 -20.69 8.92
C ALA A 265 -14.90 -20.64 10.30
N ASP A 266 -13.69 -20.13 10.38
CA ASP A 266 -12.96 -19.98 11.67
C ASP A 266 -12.05 -18.76 11.65
N CYS A 267 -12.53 -17.66 12.21
CA CYS A 267 -11.76 -16.43 12.34
C CYS A 267 -10.78 -16.40 13.51
N SER A 268 -10.73 -17.46 14.34
CA SER A 268 -9.82 -17.55 15.50
C SER A 268 -8.37 -17.83 15.11
N LEU A 269 -8.15 -18.39 13.92
CA LEU A 269 -6.83 -18.74 13.45
C LEU A 269 -5.96 -17.47 13.25
N PRO A 270 -4.62 -17.63 13.38
CA PRO A 270 -3.67 -16.52 13.23
C PRO A 270 -3.48 -16.16 11.74
N TYR A 271 -4.52 -15.63 11.14
CA TYR A 271 -4.43 -15.12 9.78
C TYR A 271 -3.57 -13.87 9.74
N SER A 272 -2.59 -13.85 8.85
CA SER A 272 -1.84 -12.66 8.49
C SER A 272 -1.77 -12.50 6.97
N GLN A 273 -1.77 -11.26 6.52
CA GLN A 273 -1.64 -10.92 5.10
C GLN A 273 -0.36 -11.52 4.50
N ALA A 274 0.76 -11.42 5.23
CA ALA A 274 2.04 -11.95 4.80
C ALA A 274 2.01 -13.49 4.63
N ASN A 275 1.41 -14.21 5.58
CA ASN A 275 1.32 -15.66 5.52
C ASN A 275 0.35 -16.13 4.43
N LEU A 276 -0.79 -15.46 4.29
CA LEU A 276 -1.78 -15.78 3.26
C LEU A 276 -1.25 -15.47 1.85
N SER A 277 -0.64 -14.30 1.65
CA SER A 277 -0.03 -13.96 0.36
C SER A 277 1.04 -14.98 -0.01
N ARG A 278 1.95 -15.32 0.91
CA ARG A 278 2.98 -16.33 0.69
C ARG A 278 2.37 -17.71 0.36
N SER A 279 1.33 -18.14 1.08
CA SER A 279 0.67 -19.44 0.82
C SER A 279 -0.03 -19.52 -0.53
N LEU A 280 -0.43 -18.37 -1.07
CA LEU A 280 -1.04 -18.25 -2.39
C LEU A 280 -0.01 -18.00 -3.50
N GLY A 281 1.26 -17.77 -3.16
CA GLY A 281 2.30 -17.34 -4.10
C GLY A 281 2.05 -15.93 -4.64
N LEU A 282 1.51 -15.03 -3.81
CA LEU A 282 1.19 -13.65 -4.16
C LEU A 282 2.11 -12.68 -3.42
N THR A 283 2.37 -11.51 -4.01
CA THR A 283 2.92 -10.40 -3.23
C THR A 283 1.86 -9.85 -2.27
N PRO A 284 2.23 -9.30 -1.10
CA PRO A 284 1.28 -8.68 -0.17
C PRO A 284 0.43 -7.60 -0.84
N ALA A 285 1.03 -6.75 -1.65
CA ALA A 285 0.33 -5.70 -2.39
C ALA A 285 -0.75 -6.25 -3.34
N TYR A 286 -0.42 -7.30 -4.08
CA TYR A 286 -1.38 -7.95 -4.98
C TYR A 286 -2.49 -8.67 -4.22
N PHE A 287 -2.15 -9.34 -3.12
CA PHE A 287 -3.14 -9.97 -2.22
C PHE A 287 -4.14 -8.93 -1.72
N CYS A 288 -3.67 -7.79 -1.20
CA CYS A 288 -4.54 -6.70 -0.73
C CYS A 288 -5.52 -6.23 -1.80
N ARG A 289 -5.00 -5.96 -2.99
CA ARG A 289 -5.84 -5.53 -4.12
C ARG A 289 -6.89 -6.57 -4.47
N LEU A 290 -6.46 -7.83 -4.63
CA LEU A 290 -7.37 -8.92 -5.02
C LEU A 290 -8.41 -9.19 -3.93
N PHE A 291 -8.02 -9.12 -2.67
CA PHE A 291 -8.93 -9.28 -1.54
C PHE A 291 -9.99 -8.17 -1.51
N HIS A 292 -9.53 -6.91 -1.71
CA HIS A 292 -10.43 -5.76 -1.80
C HIS A 292 -11.37 -5.84 -3.00
N GLU A 293 -10.89 -6.23 -4.18
CA GLU A 293 -11.73 -6.43 -5.38
C GLU A 293 -12.85 -7.46 -5.13
N LYS A 294 -12.58 -8.48 -4.30
CA LYS A 294 -13.55 -9.56 -4.01
C LYS A 294 -14.49 -9.26 -2.87
N THR A 295 -14.05 -8.50 -1.87
CA THR A 295 -14.82 -8.27 -0.63
C THR A 295 -15.36 -6.85 -0.49
N GLY A 296 -14.83 -5.91 -1.28
CA GLY A 296 -15.06 -4.47 -1.12
C GLY A 296 -14.37 -3.87 0.11
N GLN A 297 -13.49 -4.61 0.80
CA GLN A 297 -12.86 -4.20 2.05
C GLN A 297 -11.41 -4.65 2.11
N HIS A 298 -10.60 -3.97 2.93
CA HIS A 298 -9.25 -4.43 3.26
C HIS A 298 -9.30 -5.70 4.09
N PHE A 299 -8.25 -6.51 3.97
CA PHE A 299 -8.13 -7.79 4.69
C PHE A 299 -8.27 -7.61 6.20
N SER A 300 -7.53 -6.65 6.79
CA SER A 300 -7.57 -6.35 8.21
C SER A 300 -8.95 -5.92 8.69
N THR A 301 -9.60 -5.03 7.94
CA THR A 301 -10.97 -4.58 8.23
C THR A 301 -11.96 -5.74 8.17
N PHE A 302 -11.85 -6.59 7.16
CA PHE A 302 -12.70 -7.76 7.00
C PHE A 302 -12.52 -8.76 8.16
N LEU A 303 -11.27 -9.09 8.50
CA LEU A 303 -10.94 -10.01 9.58
C LEU A 303 -11.43 -9.46 10.93
N THR A 304 -11.14 -8.18 11.22
CA THR A 304 -11.59 -7.53 12.47
C THR A 304 -13.11 -7.53 12.55
N ARG A 305 -13.81 -7.17 11.49
CA ARG A 305 -15.28 -7.22 11.45
C ARG A 305 -15.80 -8.62 11.74
N THR A 306 -15.29 -9.65 11.06
CA THR A 306 -15.72 -11.03 11.24
C THR A 306 -15.51 -11.51 12.69
N ARG A 307 -14.37 -11.14 13.30
CA ARG A 307 -14.06 -11.43 14.69
C ARG A 307 -14.99 -10.71 15.66
N MET A 308 -15.31 -9.44 15.40
CA MET A 308 -16.21 -8.64 16.25
C MET A 308 -17.66 -9.10 16.14
N GLU A 309 -18.12 -9.47 14.95
CA GLU A 309 -19.44 -10.08 14.76
C GLU A 309 -19.58 -11.39 15.55
N LYS A 310 -18.56 -12.25 15.54
CA LYS A 310 -18.50 -13.46 16.35
C LYS A 310 -18.51 -13.13 17.85
N ALA A 311 -17.73 -12.13 18.28
CA ALA A 311 -17.71 -11.69 19.67
C ALA A 311 -19.08 -11.19 20.15
N GLN A 312 -19.78 -10.41 19.33
CA GLN A 312 -21.15 -9.94 19.64
C GLN A 312 -22.13 -11.10 19.78
N MET A 313 -22.05 -12.12 18.91
CA MET A 313 -22.88 -13.31 19.02
C MET A 313 -22.60 -14.07 20.32
N MET A 314 -21.33 -14.27 20.70
CA MET A 314 -20.95 -14.97 21.92
C MET A 314 -21.35 -14.19 23.17
N LEU A 315 -21.19 -12.87 23.20
CA LEU A 315 -21.60 -12.00 24.29
C LEU A 315 -23.12 -11.95 24.49
N SER A 316 -23.89 -12.16 23.42
CA SER A 316 -25.36 -12.22 23.46
C SER A 316 -25.89 -13.63 23.75
N SER A 317 -25.02 -14.65 23.80
CA SER A 317 -25.40 -16.02 24.13
C SER A 317 -25.81 -16.16 25.58
N LYS A 318 -26.75 -17.07 25.83
CA LYS A 318 -27.19 -17.43 27.23
C LYS A 318 -26.17 -18.32 27.93
N GLU A 319 -25.21 -18.89 27.22
CA GLU A 319 -24.18 -19.71 27.81
C GLU A 319 -23.15 -18.84 28.58
N PRO A 320 -22.82 -19.22 29.82
CA PRO A 320 -21.86 -18.48 30.61
C PRO A 320 -20.44 -18.68 30.02
N GLN A 321 -19.87 -17.62 29.45
CA GLN A 321 -18.51 -17.61 28.96
C GLN A 321 -17.74 -16.46 29.58
N THR A 322 -16.49 -16.69 29.89
CA THR A 322 -15.59 -15.63 30.36
C THR A 322 -15.11 -14.77 29.21
N LEU A 323 -14.78 -13.50 29.47
CA LEU A 323 -14.18 -12.61 28.45
C LEU A 323 -12.86 -13.16 27.88
N GLY A 324 -12.13 -13.98 28.67
CA GLY A 324 -10.91 -14.63 28.18
C GLY A 324 -11.20 -15.70 27.14
N GLU A 325 -12.22 -16.53 27.37
CA GLU A 325 -12.67 -17.55 26.39
C GLU A 325 -13.20 -16.90 25.10
N ILE A 326 -14.02 -15.86 25.25
CA ILE A 326 -14.54 -15.11 24.09
C ILE A 326 -13.40 -14.47 23.28
N SER A 327 -12.46 -13.82 23.95
CA SER A 327 -11.27 -13.22 23.33
C SER A 327 -10.48 -14.27 22.53
N ALA A 328 -10.17 -15.40 23.13
CA ALA A 328 -9.44 -16.50 22.49
C ALA A 328 -10.23 -17.09 21.30
N ALA A 329 -11.53 -17.34 21.47
CA ALA A 329 -12.40 -17.87 20.43
C ALA A 329 -12.55 -16.91 19.22
N CYS A 330 -12.32 -15.61 19.43
CA CYS A 330 -12.30 -14.60 18.38
C CYS A 330 -10.89 -14.34 17.81
N GLY A 331 -9.87 -15.10 18.23
CA GLY A 331 -8.50 -14.98 17.71
C GLY A 331 -7.70 -13.82 18.32
N TYR A 332 -8.04 -13.40 19.53
CA TYR A 332 -7.28 -12.41 20.29
C TYR A 332 -6.68 -13.05 21.55
N PRO A 333 -5.38 -13.39 21.54
CA PRO A 333 -4.72 -13.98 22.72
C PRO A 333 -4.62 -12.99 23.88
N ASN A 334 -4.62 -11.68 23.60
CA ASN A 334 -4.56 -10.63 24.60
C ASN A 334 -5.96 -10.04 24.85
N LYS A 335 -6.53 -10.34 26.04
CA LYS A 335 -7.85 -9.86 26.48
C LYS A 335 -7.95 -8.32 26.52
N SER A 336 -6.90 -7.63 26.96
CA SER A 336 -6.92 -6.15 27.05
C SER A 336 -7.01 -5.53 25.66
N TYR A 337 -6.25 -6.05 24.74
CA TYR A 337 -6.30 -5.62 23.34
C TYR A 337 -7.66 -5.93 22.70
N PHE A 338 -8.21 -7.12 22.93
CA PHE A 338 -9.58 -7.45 22.50
C PHE A 338 -10.61 -6.42 22.99
N CYS A 339 -10.57 -6.04 24.27
CA CYS A 339 -11.50 -5.04 24.81
C CYS A 339 -11.37 -3.67 24.13
N GLN A 340 -10.16 -3.25 23.80
CA GLN A 340 -9.91 -1.99 23.07
C GLN A 340 -10.49 -2.05 21.65
N VAL A 341 -10.21 -3.12 20.92
CA VAL A 341 -10.72 -3.32 19.54
C VAL A 341 -12.25 -3.40 19.54
N PHE A 342 -12.83 -4.14 20.47
CA PHE A 342 -14.27 -4.28 20.60
C PHE A 342 -14.95 -2.94 20.88
N LYS A 343 -14.39 -2.13 21.81
CA LYS A 343 -14.89 -0.80 22.11
C LYS A 343 -14.73 0.15 20.90
N LYS A 344 -13.61 0.09 20.19
CA LYS A 344 -13.40 0.88 18.96
C LYS A 344 -14.43 0.53 17.87
N TYR A 345 -14.81 -0.75 17.78
CA TYR A 345 -15.73 -1.24 16.75
C TYR A 345 -17.21 -1.00 17.10
N THR A 346 -17.61 -1.23 18.37
CA THR A 346 -19.02 -1.19 18.80
C THR A 346 -19.42 0.10 19.52
N GLY A 347 -18.43 0.91 19.95
CA GLY A 347 -18.63 2.07 20.82
C GLY A 347 -18.77 1.73 22.32
N MET A 348 -18.87 0.44 22.69
CA MET A 348 -19.09 -0.04 24.06
C MET A 348 -18.05 -1.08 24.44
N THR A 349 -17.78 -1.19 25.74
CA THR A 349 -16.96 -2.30 26.25
C THR A 349 -17.72 -3.64 26.14
N PRO A 350 -17.01 -4.78 26.06
CA PRO A 350 -17.66 -6.09 26.03
C PRO A 350 -18.62 -6.32 27.20
N GLY A 351 -18.30 -5.84 28.41
CA GLY A 351 -19.16 -5.95 29.60
C GLY A 351 -20.45 -5.14 29.49
N GLU A 352 -20.37 -3.90 29.03
CA GLU A 352 -21.54 -3.04 28.74
C GLU A 352 -22.44 -3.68 27.69
N TYR A 353 -21.84 -4.19 26.60
CA TYR A 353 -22.56 -4.87 25.53
C TYR A 353 -23.29 -6.13 26.03
N GLN A 354 -22.64 -6.95 26.88
CA GLN A 354 -23.22 -8.13 27.44
C GLN A 354 -24.40 -7.81 28.42
N ALA A 355 -24.27 -6.74 29.22
CA ALA A 355 -25.34 -6.27 30.08
C ALA A 355 -26.58 -5.87 29.27
N MET A 356 -26.38 -5.03 28.23
CA MET A 356 -27.46 -4.60 27.35
C MET A 356 -28.12 -5.77 26.59
N ALA A 357 -27.33 -6.78 26.18
CA ALA A 357 -27.87 -7.94 25.47
C ALA A 357 -28.69 -8.87 26.37
N LYS A 358 -28.46 -8.89 27.70
CA LYS A 358 -29.24 -9.69 28.69
C LYS A 358 -30.54 -9.02 29.10
N GLU A 359 -30.70 -7.72 28.87
CA GLU A 359 -31.92 -6.96 29.15
C GLU A 359 -32.97 -7.03 28.02
N LYS A 360 -32.57 -7.58 26.86
CA LYS A 360 -33.49 -7.85 25.73
C LYS A 360 -33.92 -9.29 25.67
#